data_57a9e64cdf0e5457a949f49593842c27
#
_entry.id   57a9e64cdf0e5457a949f49593842c27
#
_cell.length_a   1.000
_cell.length_b   1.000
_cell.length_c   1.000
_cell.angle_alpha   90.00
_cell.angle_beta   90.00
_cell.angle_gamma   90.00
#
_symmetry.space_group_name_H-M   'P 1'
#
loop_
_entity.id
_entity.type
_entity.pdbx_description
1 polymer ?
#
loop_
_entity_poly.entity_id
_entity_poly.type
_entity_poly.pdbx_seq_one_letter_code
_entity_poly.pdbx_strand_id
1 'polypeptide(L)'
;MKHNTLTKIITLALAVVLALSLAACGSKTDDNSGDKTDAPVIKIGVPNDTTNEARALLLLQENGIIKLKDGAGITATKNDIVENPYNVEIVEAEAAQLPNMLPDLDYAVINSNYAINAGLNPVNDSLLIEGSASAYANILAVKEGNENAPKILALKAALESKQVADFIAERYAGSVVSVVENPTDGYDASVDYDALKGETISVAASPTPHAEILEVAKEILAAKDITLDIQVYNDYVVPNTVVDDGTVDANYFQHLPYLEDFNAQNGTHIASIAAIHVEPMGLYGGKQTTLDALSTSAQ
;
A
#
# COMPACT_ATOMS: atom_id res chain seq x y z
N MET A 1 74.11 -1.34 -14.91
CA MET A 1 74.01 -2.63 -14.23
C MET A 1 73.49 -2.52 -12.76
N LYS A 2 72.48 -1.73 -12.48
CA LYS A 2 71.89 -1.59 -11.11
C LYS A 2 70.41 -1.89 -11.01
N HIS A 3 69.74 -2.25 -12.12
CA HIS A 3 68.30 -2.52 -12.13
C HIS A 3 67.91 -3.98 -11.82
N ASN A 4 68.81 -4.97 -12.02
CA ASN A 4 68.48 -6.39 -11.86
C ASN A 4 68.54 -6.90 -10.42
N THR A 5 69.15 -6.15 -9.50
CA THR A 5 69.31 -6.59 -8.11
C THR A 5 68.05 -6.27 -7.28
N LEU A 6 67.43 -5.15 -7.56
CA LEU A 6 66.20 -4.77 -6.82
C LEU A 6 65.01 -5.64 -7.17
N THR A 7 64.85 -6.03 -8.45
CA THR A 7 63.76 -6.91 -8.91
C THR A 7 63.89 -8.32 -8.33
N LYS A 8 65.09 -8.83 -8.15
CA LYS A 8 65.34 -10.16 -7.54
C LYS A 8 65.05 -10.18 -6.03
N ILE A 9 65.28 -9.06 -5.34
CA ILE A 9 65.01 -8.96 -3.90
C ILE A 9 63.48 -8.88 -3.65
N ILE A 10 62.73 -8.18 -4.49
CA ILE A 10 61.27 -8.07 -4.40
C ILE A 10 60.59 -9.38 -4.73
N THR A 11 61.08 -10.15 -5.70
CA THR A 11 60.55 -11.47 -6.05
C THR A 11 60.80 -12.52 -4.94
N LEU A 12 61.91 -12.43 -4.23
CA LEU A 12 62.23 -13.33 -3.14
C LEU A 12 61.45 -13.02 -1.88
N ALA A 13 61.16 -11.74 -1.60
CA ALA A 13 60.33 -11.33 -0.47
C ALA A 13 58.83 -11.73 -0.66
N LEU A 14 58.30 -11.71 -1.88
CA LEU A 14 56.94 -12.14 -2.18
C LEU A 14 56.78 -13.66 -2.05
N ALA A 15 57.81 -14.46 -2.39
CA ALA A 15 57.76 -15.89 -2.26
C ALA A 15 57.82 -16.38 -0.80
N VAL A 16 58.45 -15.62 0.10
CA VAL A 16 58.54 -15.97 1.54
C VAL A 16 57.22 -15.63 2.27
N VAL A 17 56.49 -14.61 1.86
CA VAL A 17 55.19 -14.23 2.41
C VAL A 17 54.10 -15.27 2.02
N LEU A 18 54.19 -15.85 0.80
CA LEU A 18 53.25 -16.93 0.41
C LEU A 18 53.52 -18.29 1.10
N ALA A 19 54.76 -18.54 1.56
CA ALA A 19 55.09 -19.79 2.22
C ALA A 19 54.74 -19.82 3.72
N LEU A 20 54.53 -18.67 4.34
CA LEU A 20 54.17 -18.56 5.78
C LEU A 20 52.65 -18.60 6.04
N SER A 21 51.84 -18.56 5.01
CA SER A 21 50.38 -18.66 5.13
C SER A 21 49.81 -20.08 5.09
N LEU A 22 50.64 -21.10 4.94
CA LEU A 22 50.23 -22.53 4.87
C LEU A 22 50.56 -23.37 6.11
N ALA A 23 51.08 -22.77 7.19
CA ALA A 23 51.50 -23.51 8.40
C ALA A 23 50.63 -23.24 9.64
N ALA A 24 49.42 -22.64 9.47
CA ALA A 24 48.49 -22.40 10.57
C ALA A 24 47.16 -23.18 10.41
N CYS A 25 47.27 -24.48 10.15
CA CYS A 25 46.16 -25.42 10.26
C CYS A 25 46.59 -26.63 11.06
N GLY A 26 46.38 -26.55 12.37
CA GLY A 26 46.67 -27.69 13.23
C GLY A 26 46.54 -27.41 14.72
N SER A 27 45.40 -26.96 15.17
CA SER A 27 44.96 -27.21 16.56
C SER A 27 43.46 -27.50 16.53
N LYS A 28 43.13 -28.73 16.83
CA LYS A 28 41.76 -29.14 17.18
C LYS A 28 41.38 -28.38 18.46
N THR A 29 40.52 -27.39 18.33
CA THR A 29 39.62 -27.00 19.38
C THR A 29 38.27 -27.56 18.99
N ASP A 30 37.73 -28.41 19.84
CA ASP A 30 36.34 -28.85 19.79
C ASP A 30 35.46 -27.60 20.05
N ASP A 31 35.15 -26.87 18.99
CA ASP A 31 34.08 -25.87 18.99
C ASP A 31 32.87 -26.54 18.37
N ASN A 32 32.01 -27.00 19.26
CA ASN A 32 30.66 -27.42 18.95
C ASN A 32 29.80 -26.16 18.65
N SER A 33 30.18 -25.38 17.65
CA SER A 33 29.30 -24.42 17.00
C SER A 33 28.50 -25.21 15.96
N GLY A 34 27.29 -25.60 16.39
CA GLY A 34 26.31 -26.17 15.48
C GLY A 34 26.24 -25.29 14.24
N ASP A 35 26.45 -25.94 13.12
CA ASP A 35 26.21 -25.41 11.78
C ASP A 35 24.75 -24.92 11.78
N LYS A 36 24.56 -23.63 12.08
CA LYS A 36 23.30 -22.93 11.76
C LYS A 36 23.30 -22.89 10.26
N THR A 37 22.66 -23.87 9.63
CA THR A 37 22.19 -23.71 8.27
C THR A 37 21.34 -22.44 8.30
N ASP A 38 21.88 -21.34 7.76
CA ASP A 38 21.12 -20.10 7.65
C ASP A 38 19.86 -20.44 6.85
N ALA A 39 18.71 -20.45 7.53
CA ALA A 39 17.43 -20.64 6.87
C ALA A 39 17.34 -19.57 5.77
N PRO A 40 16.85 -19.93 4.58
CA PRO A 40 16.74 -18.97 3.50
C PRO A 40 15.93 -17.74 3.96
N VAL A 41 16.42 -16.55 3.65
CA VAL A 41 15.74 -15.30 3.95
C VAL A 41 14.55 -15.18 3.00
N ILE A 42 13.36 -14.98 3.53
CA ILE A 42 12.11 -14.77 2.76
C ILE A 42 11.84 -13.26 2.68
N LYS A 43 11.87 -12.70 1.48
CA LYS A 43 11.65 -11.27 1.26
C LYS A 43 10.18 -10.97 1.02
N ILE A 44 9.59 -10.15 1.91
CA ILE A 44 8.21 -9.68 1.78
C ILE A 44 8.21 -8.17 1.60
N GLY A 45 7.73 -7.70 0.43
CA GLY A 45 7.53 -6.29 0.15
C GLY A 45 6.31 -5.75 0.90
N VAL A 46 6.43 -4.54 1.46
CA VAL A 46 5.33 -3.82 2.12
C VAL A 46 5.36 -2.34 1.73
N PRO A 47 4.22 -1.61 1.77
CA PRO A 47 4.21 -0.16 1.60
C PRO A 47 5.08 0.53 2.65
N ASN A 48 5.69 1.67 2.29
CA ASN A 48 6.59 2.41 3.16
C ASN A 48 5.93 3.61 3.86
N ASP A 49 4.66 3.88 3.60
CA ASP A 49 3.91 4.88 4.38
C ASP A 49 3.42 4.27 5.69
N THR A 50 3.37 5.10 6.74
CA THR A 50 3.12 4.69 8.13
C THR A 50 1.91 3.78 8.28
N THR A 51 0.79 4.15 7.68
CA THR A 51 -0.48 3.46 7.92
C THR A 51 -0.62 2.19 7.08
N ASN A 52 -0.13 2.17 5.84
CA ASN A 52 -0.17 0.97 5.01
C ASN A 52 0.95 -0.03 5.37
N GLU A 53 2.14 0.41 5.84
CA GLU A 53 3.13 -0.48 6.44
C GLU A 53 2.51 -1.22 7.63
N ALA A 54 1.94 -0.46 8.58
CA ALA A 54 1.30 -1.04 9.77
C ALA A 54 0.19 -2.04 9.39
N ARG A 55 -0.65 -1.69 8.43
CA ARG A 55 -1.73 -2.53 7.91
C ARG A 55 -1.19 -3.84 7.30
N ALA A 56 -0.11 -3.75 6.52
CA ALA A 56 0.56 -4.92 5.95
C ALA A 56 1.14 -5.84 7.03
N LEU A 57 1.81 -5.27 8.03
CA LEU A 57 2.38 -6.02 9.15
C LEU A 57 1.29 -6.68 10.01
N LEU A 58 0.15 -6.01 10.21
CA LEU A 58 -1.01 -6.59 10.91
C LEU A 58 -1.60 -7.77 10.14
N LEU A 59 -1.69 -7.70 8.80
CA LEU A 59 -2.11 -8.84 7.98
C LEU A 59 -1.15 -10.03 8.14
N LEU A 60 0.16 -9.79 8.14
CA LEU A 60 1.17 -10.84 8.35
C LEU A 60 1.06 -11.43 9.75
N GLN A 61 0.84 -10.62 10.78
CA GLN A 61 0.63 -11.07 12.16
C GLN A 61 -0.65 -11.90 12.32
N GLU A 62 -1.76 -11.46 11.75
CA GLU A 62 -3.04 -12.18 11.81
C GLU A 62 -2.91 -13.60 11.25
N ASN A 63 -2.03 -13.78 10.27
CA ASN A 63 -1.74 -15.08 9.65
C ASN A 63 -0.54 -15.82 10.28
N GLY A 64 -0.02 -15.35 11.42
CA GLY A 64 1.03 -16.02 12.18
C GLY A 64 2.42 -16.01 11.52
N ILE A 65 2.64 -15.14 10.53
CA ILE A 65 3.92 -15.02 9.81
C ILE A 65 4.95 -14.28 10.65
N ILE A 66 4.52 -13.25 11.36
CA ILE A 66 5.33 -12.47 12.30
C ILE A 66 4.51 -12.23 13.57
N LYS A 67 5.16 -11.72 14.62
CA LYS A 67 4.48 -11.15 15.78
C LYS A 67 5.02 -9.77 16.07
N LEU A 68 4.12 -8.83 16.23
CA LEU A 68 4.43 -7.46 16.63
C LEU A 68 4.41 -7.33 18.16
N LYS A 69 5.11 -6.33 18.69
CA LYS A 69 5.03 -5.99 20.12
C LYS A 69 3.59 -5.61 20.48
N ASP A 70 3.20 -5.84 21.74
CA ASP A 70 1.88 -5.50 22.23
C ASP A 70 1.62 -3.99 22.05
N GLY A 71 0.44 -3.66 21.52
CA GLY A 71 0.01 -2.27 21.33
C GLY A 71 0.63 -1.53 20.14
N ALA A 72 1.33 -2.21 19.22
CA ALA A 72 1.89 -1.59 18.01
C ALA A 72 0.81 -0.94 17.12
N GLY A 73 -0.32 -1.61 16.93
CA GLY A 73 -1.52 -1.05 16.27
C GLY A 73 -1.26 -0.47 14.87
N ILE A 74 -2.00 0.59 14.53
CA ILE A 74 -2.01 1.22 13.20
C ILE A 74 -0.76 2.06 12.88
N THR A 75 0.21 2.10 13.76
CA THR A 75 1.51 2.77 13.56
C THR A 75 2.69 1.79 13.67
N ALA A 76 2.40 0.49 13.58
CA ALA A 76 3.43 -0.55 13.61
C ALA A 76 4.43 -0.39 12.47
N THR A 77 5.70 -0.62 12.77
CA THR A 77 6.79 -0.66 11.79
C THR A 77 7.51 -2.00 11.86
N LYS A 78 8.35 -2.32 10.89
CA LYS A 78 9.17 -3.54 10.93
C LYS A 78 10.03 -3.66 12.19
N ASN A 79 10.36 -2.53 12.86
CA ASN A 79 11.13 -2.51 14.11
C ASN A 79 10.31 -3.02 15.30
N ASP A 80 9.00 -3.17 15.14
CA ASP A 80 8.09 -3.66 16.17
C ASP A 80 7.90 -5.18 16.11
N ILE A 81 8.57 -5.86 15.18
CA ILE A 81 8.55 -7.33 15.07
C ILE A 81 9.36 -7.94 16.22
N VAL A 82 8.69 -8.73 17.06
CA VAL A 82 9.30 -9.40 18.22
C VAL A 82 9.50 -10.90 18.01
N GLU A 83 8.72 -11.53 17.11
CA GLU A 83 8.93 -12.93 16.68
C GLU A 83 8.88 -12.99 15.16
N ASN A 84 9.82 -13.71 14.58
CA ASN A 84 9.98 -13.90 13.13
C ASN A 84 10.41 -15.36 12.84
N PRO A 85 9.47 -16.30 12.98
CA PRO A 85 9.80 -17.74 12.91
C PRO A 85 10.23 -18.20 11.52
N TYR A 86 9.88 -17.44 10.46
CA TYR A 86 10.15 -17.81 9.07
C TYR A 86 11.34 -17.05 8.46
N ASN A 87 12.14 -16.33 9.27
CA ASN A 87 13.27 -15.53 8.80
C ASN A 87 12.89 -14.55 7.68
N VAL A 88 11.76 -13.82 7.88
CA VAL A 88 11.24 -12.83 6.94
C VAL A 88 12.10 -11.56 6.99
N GLU A 89 12.49 -11.05 5.83
CA GLU A 89 13.03 -9.71 5.63
C GLU A 89 11.92 -8.81 5.07
N ILE A 90 11.54 -7.78 5.82
CA ILE A 90 10.57 -6.78 5.36
C ILE A 90 11.28 -5.76 4.46
N VAL A 91 10.83 -5.69 3.21
CA VAL A 91 11.32 -4.75 2.19
C VAL A 91 10.30 -3.64 1.99
N GLU A 92 10.58 -2.46 2.55
CA GLU A 92 9.72 -1.28 2.42
C GLU A 92 9.92 -0.63 1.04
N ALA A 93 8.82 -0.32 0.38
CA ALA A 93 8.82 0.38 -0.91
C ALA A 93 7.57 1.24 -1.07
N GLU A 94 7.61 2.23 -1.97
CA GLU A 94 6.40 2.94 -2.34
C GLU A 94 5.31 1.96 -2.81
N ALA A 95 4.09 2.13 -2.30
CA ALA A 95 2.97 1.22 -2.56
C ALA A 95 2.74 1.00 -4.08
N ALA A 96 2.86 2.06 -4.88
CA ALA A 96 2.74 2.02 -6.34
C ALA A 96 3.80 1.15 -7.04
N GLN A 97 4.95 0.89 -6.40
CA GLN A 97 6.05 0.12 -6.97
C GLN A 97 5.97 -1.37 -6.64
N LEU A 98 5.26 -1.76 -5.59
CA LEU A 98 5.21 -3.15 -5.12
C LEU A 98 4.78 -4.16 -6.20
N PRO A 99 3.77 -3.89 -7.06
CA PRO A 99 3.42 -4.81 -8.13
C PRO A 99 4.58 -5.05 -9.12
N ASN A 100 5.37 -4.00 -9.40
CA ASN A 100 6.51 -4.10 -10.31
C ASN A 100 7.70 -4.83 -9.68
N MET A 101 7.83 -4.77 -8.35
CA MET A 101 8.89 -5.45 -7.59
C MET A 101 8.58 -6.92 -7.31
N LEU A 102 7.34 -7.36 -7.48
CA LEU A 102 6.89 -8.71 -7.16
C LEU A 102 7.77 -9.83 -7.74
N PRO A 103 8.29 -9.75 -8.98
CA PRO A 103 9.19 -10.76 -9.54
C PRO A 103 10.54 -10.89 -8.80
N ASP A 104 10.95 -9.86 -8.05
CA ASP A 104 12.22 -9.81 -7.32
C ASP A 104 12.07 -10.17 -5.84
N LEU A 105 10.83 -10.25 -5.35
CA LEU A 105 10.46 -10.60 -3.98
C LEU A 105 9.92 -12.04 -3.90
N ASP A 106 9.93 -12.63 -2.70
CA ASP A 106 9.23 -13.90 -2.48
C ASP A 106 7.73 -13.67 -2.41
N TYR A 107 7.32 -12.60 -1.73
CA TYR A 107 5.94 -12.13 -1.62
C TYR A 107 5.88 -10.59 -1.55
N ALA A 108 4.71 -10.02 -1.76
CA ALA A 108 4.44 -8.62 -1.41
C ALA A 108 3.01 -8.45 -0.89
N VAL A 109 2.85 -7.61 0.12
CA VAL A 109 1.54 -7.11 0.56
C VAL A 109 1.22 -5.85 -0.24
N ILE A 110 0.16 -5.90 -1.04
CA ILE A 110 -0.15 -4.86 -2.03
C ILE A 110 -1.56 -4.32 -1.77
N ASN A 111 -1.70 -3.00 -1.78
CA ASN A 111 -3.00 -2.32 -1.75
C ASN A 111 -3.82 -2.70 -2.98
N SER A 112 -5.11 -2.95 -2.80
CA SER A 112 -5.97 -3.49 -3.85
C SER A 112 -6.07 -2.62 -5.10
N ASN A 113 -6.09 -1.29 -4.96
CA ASN A 113 -6.09 -0.38 -6.10
C ASN A 113 -4.85 -0.58 -7.00
N TYR A 114 -3.66 -0.77 -6.42
CA TYR A 114 -2.44 -1.05 -7.19
C TYR A 114 -2.40 -2.47 -7.73
N ALA A 115 -2.93 -3.45 -6.98
CA ALA A 115 -3.06 -4.82 -7.45
C ALA A 115 -3.99 -4.89 -8.69
N ILE A 116 -5.18 -4.30 -8.62
CA ILE A 116 -6.16 -4.27 -9.71
C ILE A 116 -5.57 -3.53 -10.93
N ASN A 117 -4.91 -2.39 -10.71
CA ASN A 117 -4.27 -1.62 -11.78
C ASN A 117 -3.14 -2.40 -12.48
N ALA A 118 -2.47 -3.30 -11.75
CA ALA A 118 -1.45 -4.22 -12.30
C ALA A 118 -2.04 -5.50 -12.93
N GLY A 119 -3.37 -5.65 -12.96
CA GLY A 119 -4.06 -6.80 -13.53
C GLY A 119 -4.20 -8.00 -12.58
N LEU A 120 -3.90 -7.82 -11.28
CA LEU A 120 -4.13 -8.83 -10.24
C LEU A 120 -5.56 -8.72 -9.69
N ASN A 121 -6.19 -9.85 -9.43
CA ASN A 121 -7.49 -9.88 -8.76
C ASN A 121 -7.31 -10.15 -7.27
N PRO A 122 -7.66 -9.20 -6.37
CA PRO A 122 -7.46 -9.37 -4.92
C PRO A 122 -8.09 -10.62 -4.32
N VAL A 123 -9.24 -11.06 -4.83
CA VAL A 123 -9.94 -12.26 -4.31
C VAL A 123 -9.32 -13.56 -4.82
N ASN A 124 -8.87 -13.58 -6.10
CA ASN A 124 -8.47 -14.82 -6.77
C ASN A 124 -6.96 -15.05 -6.77
N ASP A 125 -6.16 -13.96 -6.79
CA ASP A 125 -4.71 -14.03 -6.99
C ASP A 125 -3.93 -13.79 -5.69
N SER A 126 -4.57 -13.27 -4.62
CA SER A 126 -3.92 -13.15 -3.32
C SER A 126 -3.82 -14.51 -2.62
N LEU A 127 -2.70 -14.74 -1.95
CA LEU A 127 -2.49 -15.91 -1.09
C LEU A 127 -3.10 -15.72 0.30
N LEU A 128 -3.15 -14.48 0.77
CA LEU A 128 -3.85 -14.01 1.97
C LEU A 128 -4.55 -12.72 1.63
N ILE A 129 -5.72 -12.50 2.23
CA ILE A 129 -6.48 -11.27 2.05
C ILE A 129 -7.01 -10.79 3.41
N GLU A 130 -7.03 -9.49 3.60
CA GLU A 130 -7.60 -8.83 4.78
C GLU A 130 -9.10 -9.07 4.88
N GLY A 131 -9.62 -9.14 6.11
CA GLY A 131 -11.07 -9.27 6.33
C GLY A 131 -11.85 -8.06 5.84
N SER A 132 -13.10 -8.26 5.39
CA SER A 132 -13.97 -7.20 4.86
C SER A 132 -14.45 -6.19 5.91
N ALA A 133 -14.28 -6.45 7.21
CA ALA A 133 -14.61 -5.54 8.32
C ALA A 133 -13.49 -4.52 8.59
N SER A 134 -12.86 -4.02 7.55
CA SER A 134 -11.73 -3.11 7.65
C SER A 134 -12.14 -1.72 8.14
N ALA A 135 -11.35 -1.16 9.07
CA ALA A 135 -11.41 0.25 9.46
C ALA A 135 -10.91 1.20 8.34
N TYR A 136 -10.48 0.62 7.21
CA TYR A 136 -9.84 1.33 6.11
C TYR A 136 -10.81 1.58 4.94
N ALA A 137 -12.04 2.04 5.26
CA ALA A 137 -12.96 2.49 4.20
C ALA A 137 -12.39 3.69 3.45
N ASN A 138 -12.45 3.64 2.13
CA ASN A 138 -12.07 4.73 1.25
C ASN A 138 -13.09 5.85 1.31
N ILE A 139 -12.58 7.08 1.46
CA ILE A 139 -13.36 8.26 1.80
C ILE A 139 -13.32 9.31 0.70
N LEU A 140 -14.43 10.06 0.57
CA LEU A 140 -14.44 11.36 -0.09
C LEU A 140 -13.93 12.39 0.90
N ALA A 141 -12.91 13.17 0.53
CA ALA A 141 -12.33 14.20 1.38
C ALA A 141 -12.20 15.54 0.66
N VAL A 142 -12.28 16.62 1.44
CA VAL A 142 -12.27 18.00 0.96
C VAL A 142 -11.40 18.87 1.86
N LYS A 143 -11.01 20.05 1.41
CA LYS A 143 -10.40 21.05 2.28
C LYS A 143 -11.36 21.42 3.42
N GLU A 144 -10.84 21.50 4.66
CA GLU A 144 -11.62 21.95 5.84
C GLU A 144 -12.36 23.27 5.56
N GLY A 145 -13.63 23.31 5.95
CA GLY A 145 -14.52 24.42 5.71
C GLY A 145 -15.38 24.28 4.45
N ASN A 146 -15.08 23.32 3.57
CA ASN A 146 -15.86 23.07 2.33
C ASN A 146 -16.86 21.90 2.46
N GLU A 147 -16.94 21.25 3.62
CA GLU A 147 -17.72 20.02 3.85
C GLU A 147 -19.20 20.17 3.48
N ASN A 148 -19.75 21.37 3.63
CA ASN A 148 -21.16 21.68 3.39
C ASN A 148 -21.38 22.52 2.12
N ALA A 149 -20.36 22.65 1.27
CA ALA A 149 -20.54 23.38 0.00
C ALA A 149 -21.55 22.62 -0.88
N PRO A 150 -22.54 23.30 -1.50
CA PRO A 150 -23.62 22.63 -2.25
C PRO A 150 -23.13 21.68 -3.32
N LYS A 151 -22.08 22.02 -4.06
CA LYS A 151 -21.47 21.12 -5.06
C LYS A 151 -20.83 19.88 -4.46
N ILE A 152 -20.29 19.98 -3.24
CA ILE A 152 -19.69 18.87 -2.51
C ILE A 152 -20.78 17.92 -1.98
N LEU A 153 -21.87 18.46 -1.47
CA LEU A 153 -23.03 17.66 -1.06
C LEU A 153 -23.66 16.93 -2.26
N ALA A 154 -23.71 17.57 -3.44
CA ALA A 154 -24.14 16.92 -4.67
C ALA A 154 -23.23 15.75 -5.08
N LEU A 155 -21.92 15.93 -5.02
CA LEU A 155 -20.94 14.84 -5.29
C LEU A 155 -21.08 13.70 -4.29
N LYS A 156 -21.18 14.03 -2.98
CA LYS A 156 -21.39 13.04 -1.91
C LYS A 156 -22.64 12.21 -2.19
N ALA A 157 -23.78 12.86 -2.47
CA ALA A 157 -25.03 12.16 -2.77
C ALA A 157 -24.90 11.23 -3.98
N ALA A 158 -24.22 11.67 -5.04
CA ALA A 158 -23.98 10.86 -6.23
C ALA A 158 -23.14 9.61 -5.91
N LEU A 159 -22.09 9.73 -5.09
CA LEU A 159 -21.25 8.60 -4.65
C LEU A 159 -21.99 7.65 -3.70
N GLU A 160 -22.92 8.16 -2.88
CA GLU A 160 -23.75 7.35 -1.97
C GLU A 160 -25.00 6.75 -2.67
N SER A 161 -25.04 6.78 -4.00
CA SER A 161 -26.18 6.28 -4.76
C SER A 161 -26.20 4.75 -4.86
N LYS A 162 -27.41 4.21 -5.08
CA LYS A 162 -27.59 2.81 -5.43
C LYS A 162 -26.89 2.43 -6.73
N GLN A 163 -26.85 3.35 -7.70
CA GLN A 163 -26.17 3.11 -8.98
C GLN A 163 -24.68 2.89 -8.78
N VAL A 164 -24.02 3.64 -7.90
CA VAL A 164 -22.62 3.46 -7.52
C VAL A 164 -22.44 2.13 -6.76
N ALA A 165 -23.30 1.82 -5.79
CA ALA A 165 -23.21 0.58 -5.02
C ALA A 165 -23.38 -0.67 -5.92
N ASP A 166 -24.34 -0.63 -6.86
CA ASP A 166 -24.55 -1.71 -7.83
C ASP A 166 -23.34 -1.86 -8.77
N PHE A 167 -22.80 -0.75 -9.28
CA PHE A 167 -21.58 -0.78 -10.10
C PHE A 167 -20.39 -1.43 -9.37
N ILE A 168 -20.16 -1.04 -8.12
CA ILE A 168 -19.09 -1.64 -7.30
C ILE A 168 -19.29 -3.15 -7.19
N ALA A 169 -20.49 -3.61 -6.87
CA ALA A 169 -20.79 -5.02 -6.71
C ALA A 169 -20.59 -5.82 -8.01
N GLU A 170 -21.07 -5.29 -9.13
CA GLU A 170 -20.99 -5.96 -10.44
C GLU A 170 -19.56 -5.94 -11.01
N ARG A 171 -18.88 -4.80 -10.92
CA ARG A 171 -17.56 -4.60 -11.53
C ARG A 171 -16.44 -5.32 -10.80
N TYR A 172 -16.47 -5.34 -9.47
CA TYR A 172 -15.37 -5.81 -8.64
C TYR A 172 -15.62 -7.16 -7.95
N ALA A 173 -16.86 -7.66 -7.96
CA ALA A 173 -17.21 -9.03 -7.51
C ALA A 173 -16.57 -9.41 -6.16
N GLY A 174 -16.56 -8.46 -5.19
CA GLY A 174 -16.02 -8.65 -3.84
C GLY A 174 -14.58 -8.19 -3.63
N SER A 175 -13.82 -7.87 -4.67
CA SER A 175 -12.49 -7.24 -4.53
C SER A 175 -12.58 -5.79 -4.00
N VAL A 176 -13.70 -5.14 -4.26
CA VAL A 176 -14.10 -3.84 -3.72
C VAL A 176 -15.53 -3.96 -3.24
N VAL A 177 -15.83 -3.45 -2.05
CA VAL A 177 -17.15 -3.61 -1.42
C VAL A 177 -17.68 -2.25 -0.95
N SER A 178 -18.87 -1.87 -1.39
CA SER A 178 -19.53 -0.64 -0.90
C SER A 178 -19.83 -0.75 0.59
N VAL A 179 -19.58 0.33 1.33
CA VAL A 179 -19.92 0.47 2.77
C VAL A 179 -21.10 1.41 2.99
N VAL A 180 -21.73 1.91 1.93
CA VAL A 180 -22.91 2.78 2.02
C VAL A 180 -24.11 1.93 2.47
N GLU A 181 -24.52 2.11 3.73
CA GLU A 181 -25.59 1.28 4.33
C GLU A 181 -26.98 1.52 3.70
N ASN A 182 -27.28 2.77 3.33
CA ASN A 182 -28.56 3.15 2.79
C ASN A 182 -28.39 3.94 1.48
N PRO A 183 -28.06 3.25 0.37
CA PRO A 183 -27.84 3.90 -0.91
C PRO A 183 -29.10 4.61 -1.40
N THR A 184 -28.92 5.86 -1.88
CA THR A 184 -30.01 6.76 -2.33
C THR A 184 -30.19 6.70 -3.84
N ASP A 185 -31.03 7.58 -4.37
CA ASP A 185 -31.18 7.82 -5.81
C ASP A 185 -30.07 8.70 -6.41
N GLY A 186 -29.10 9.14 -5.57
CA GLY A 186 -27.96 9.96 -5.97
C GLY A 186 -28.16 11.46 -5.83
N TYR A 187 -29.26 11.89 -5.21
CA TYR A 187 -29.55 13.31 -5.02
C TYR A 187 -29.86 13.62 -3.55
N ASP A 188 -29.34 14.76 -3.08
CA ASP A 188 -29.63 15.30 -1.75
C ASP A 188 -30.73 16.37 -1.87
N ALA A 189 -31.84 16.20 -1.16
CA ALA A 189 -32.98 17.08 -1.17
C ALA A 189 -32.67 18.49 -0.61
N SER A 190 -31.57 18.65 0.14
CA SER A 190 -31.14 19.96 0.66
C SER A 190 -30.34 20.77 -0.35
N VAL A 191 -29.91 20.18 -1.48
CA VAL A 191 -29.13 20.83 -2.53
C VAL A 191 -30.04 21.45 -3.57
N ASP A 192 -29.82 22.72 -3.86
CA ASP A 192 -30.44 23.44 -5.01
C ASP A 192 -29.63 23.10 -6.28
N TYR A 193 -30.03 22.05 -6.98
CA TYR A 193 -29.38 21.63 -8.22
C TYR A 193 -29.57 22.63 -9.37
N ASP A 194 -30.62 23.45 -9.34
CA ASP A 194 -30.81 24.48 -10.37
C ASP A 194 -29.76 25.60 -10.23
N ALA A 195 -29.35 25.91 -9.01
CA ALA A 195 -28.28 26.87 -8.75
C ALA A 195 -26.89 26.35 -9.15
N LEU A 196 -26.71 25.01 -9.25
CA LEU A 196 -25.44 24.39 -9.62
C LEU A 196 -25.28 24.09 -11.13
N LYS A 197 -26.30 24.40 -11.94
CA LYS A 197 -26.23 24.18 -13.40
C LYS A 197 -25.05 24.90 -14.04
N GLY A 198 -24.26 24.15 -14.80
CA GLY A 198 -23.05 24.66 -15.47
C GLY A 198 -21.81 24.71 -14.57
N GLU A 199 -21.93 24.38 -13.27
CA GLU A 199 -20.79 24.29 -12.38
C GLU A 199 -19.91 23.06 -12.69
N THR A 200 -18.63 23.15 -12.33
CA THR A 200 -17.67 22.06 -12.40
C THR A 200 -17.24 21.68 -11.00
N ILE A 201 -17.20 20.38 -10.73
CA ILE A 201 -16.61 19.77 -9.53
C ILE A 201 -15.35 19.05 -9.97
N SER A 202 -14.19 19.39 -9.39
CA SER A 202 -12.91 18.75 -9.69
C SER A 202 -12.51 17.78 -8.59
N VAL A 203 -12.11 16.55 -8.96
CA VAL A 203 -11.78 15.50 -8.00
C VAL A 203 -10.47 14.81 -8.39
N ALA A 204 -9.52 14.78 -7.45
CA ALA A 204 -8.30 13.98 -7.57
C ALA A 204 -8.58 12.55 -7.13
N ALA A 205 -8.22 11.55 -7.95
CA ALA A 205 -8.53 10.16 -7.69
C ALA A 205 -7.41 9.21 -8.17
N SER A 206 -7.31 8.03 -7.55
CA SER A 206 -6.54 6.92 -8.12
C SER A 206 -7.27 6.33 -9.33
N PRO A 207 -6.54 5.71 -10.30
CA PRO A 207 -7.16 5.21 -11.55
C PRO A 207 -8.28 4.21 -11.29
N THR A 208 -8.01 3.19 -10.47
CA THR A 208 -8.92 2.07 -10.18
C THR A 208 -8.86 1.79 -8.67
N PRO A 209 -9.99 1.57 -7.99
CA PRO A 209 -11.37 1.62 -8.48
C PRO A 209 -11.96 3.04 -8.51
N HIS A 210 -11.30 4.03 -7.93
CA HIS A 210 -11.83 5.33 -7.58
C HIS A 210 -12.31 6.14 -8.78
N ALA A 211 -11.48 6.33 -9.82
CA ALA A 211 -11.89 7.05 -11.02
C ALA A 211 -13.01 6.31 -11.77
N GLU A 212 -12.99 4.96 -11.79
CA GLU A 212 -14.07 4.17 -12.41
C GLU A 212 -15.40 4.38 -11.66
N ILE A 213 -15.38 4.46 -10.34
CA ILE A 213 -16.56 4.77 -9.50
C ILE A 213 -17.05 6.20 -9.74
N LEU A 214 -16.12 7.16 -9.85
CA LEU A 214 -16.45 8.56 -10.14
C LEU A 214 -17.08 8.74 -11.52
N GLU A 215 -16.77 7.91 -12.52
CA GLU A 215 -17.45 7.99 -13.82
C GLU A 215 -18.95 7.68 -13.68
N VAL A 216 -19.37 6.80 -12.77
CA VAL A 216 -20.79 6.55 -12.45
C VAL A 216 -21.43 7.78 -11.79
N ALA A 217 -20.74 8.37 -10.80
CA ALA A 217 -21.21 9.60 -10.15
C ALA A 217 -21.32 10.78 -11.15
N LYS A 218 -20.42 10.84 -12.13
CA LYS A 218 -20.42 11.83 -13.20
C LYS A 218 -21.68 11.76 -14.06
N GLU A 219 -22.19 10.56 -14.37
CA GLU A 219 -23.45 10.40 -15.10
C GLU A 219 -24.65 10.96 -14.31
N ILE A 220 -24.67 10.73 -12.99
CA ILE A 220 -25.72 11.24 -12.09
C ILE A 220 -25.68 12.77 -12.05
N LEU A 221 -24.50 13.35 -11.89
CA LEU A 221 -24.32 14.81 -11.85
C LEU A 221 -24.62 15.47 -13.20
N ALA A 222 -24.24 14.84 -14.32
CA ALA A 222 -24.52 15.33 -15.67
C ALA A 222 -26.02 15.42 -15.96
N ALA A 223 -26.86 14.55 -15.36
CA ALA A 223 -28.33 14.65 -15.46
C ALA A 223 -28.90 15.94 -14.80
N LYS A 224 -28.07 16.63 -14.01
CA LYS A 224 -28.36 17.94 -13.40
C LYS A 224 -27.56 19.09 -14.00
N ASP A 225 -26.95 18.88 -15.17
CA ASP A 225 -26.12 19.88 -15.86
C ASP A 225 -24.86 20.29 -15.06
N ILE A 226 -24.34 19.40 -14.20
CA ILE A 226 -23.11 19.56 -13.40
C ILE A 226 -21.99 18.73 -14.03
N THR A 227 -20.84 19.35 -14.27
CA THR A 227 -19.66 18.65 -14.80
C THR A 227 -18.82 18.09 -13.66
N LEU A 228 -18.44 16.81 -13.74
CA LEU A 228 -17.41 16.21 -12.87
C LEU A 228 -16.10 16.10 -13.65
N ASP A 229 -15.07 16.83 -13.22
CA ASP A 229 -13.71 16.78 -13.74
C ASP A 229 -12.87 15.81 -12.88
N ILE A 230 -12.55 14.64 -13.42
CA ILE A 230 -11.82 13.58 -12.72
C ILE A 230 -10.35 13.66 -13.11
N GLN A 231 -9.50 14.02 -12.15
CA GLN A 231 -8.06 14.13 -12.32
C GLN A 231 -7.37 12.92 -11.70
N VAL A 232 -6.71 12.10 -12.54
CA VAL A 232 -6.12 10.82 -12.11
C VAL A 232 -4.66 10.97 -11.70
N TYR A 233 -4.34 10.45 -10.52
CA TYR A 233 -2.99 10.44 -9.94
C TYR A 233 -2.59 9.01 -9.56
N ASN A 234 -1.31 8.66 -9.76
CA ASN A 234 -0.78 7.32 -9.51
C ASN A 234 -0.04 7.19 -8.17
N ASP A 235 -0.04 8.22 -7.34
CA ASP A 235 0.57 8.26 -6.03
C ASP A 235 -0.44 8.69 -4.95
N TYR A 236 -0.04 8.60 -3.67
CA TYR A 236 -0.91 8.94 -2.55
C TYR A 236 -0.64 10.33 -1.93
N VAL A 237 0.37 11.07 -2.42
CA VAL A 237 0.76 12.38 -1.88
C VAL A 237 0.07 13.53 -2.60
N VAL A 238 0.14 13.54 -3.93
CA VAL A 238 -0.37 14.64 -4.76
C VAL A 238 -1.87 14.88 -4.57
N PRO A 239 -2.76 13.85 -4.49
CA PRO A 239 -4.19 14.07 -4.29
C PRO A 239 -4.55 14.89 -3.05
N ASN A 240 -3.80 14.73 -1.95
CA ASN A 240 -4.00 15.54 -0.75
C ASN A 240 -3.45 16.97 -0.93
N THR A 241 -2.29 17.11 -1.56
CA THR A 241 -1.67 18.41 -1.79
C THR A 241 -2.57 19.33 -2.63
N VAL A 242 -3.15 18.80 -3.71
CA VAL A 242 -4.00 19.61 -4.64
C VAL A 242 -5.38 19.95 -4.04
N VAL A 243 -5.84 19.19 -3.03
CA VAL A 243 -7.04 19.56 -2.25
C VAL A 243 -6.71 20.63 -1.23
N ASP A 244 -5.60 20.48 -0.50
CA ASP A 244 -5.22 21.42 0.54
C ASP A 244 -4.90 22.80 -0.02
N ASP A 245 -4.26 22.90 -1.19
CA ASP A 245 -3.98 24.17 -1.87
C ASP A 245 -5.18 24.75 -2.63
N GLY A 246 -6.27 23.97 -2.78
CA GLY A 246 -7.51 24.38 -3.45
C GLY A 246 -7.46 24.30 -4.98
N THR A 247 -6.49 23.58 -5.54
CA THR A 247 -6.40 23.32 -7.00
C THR A 247 -7.56 22.46 -7.47
N VAL A 248 -8.00 21.49 -6.64
CA VAL A 248 -9.19 20.67 -6.85
C VAL A 248 -10.15 20.76 -5.65
N ASP A 249 -11.42 20.45 -5.87
CA ASP A 249 -12.46 20.58 -4.85
C ASP A 249 -12.45 19.44 -3.83
N ALA A 250 -12.09 18.23 -4.26
CA ALA A 250 -12.12 17.03 -3.43
C ALA A 250 -11.07 16.02 -3.88
N ASN A 251 -10.82 15.02 -3.04
CA ASN A 251 -10.16 13.79 -3.47
C ASN A 251 -10.93 12.54 -3.03
N TYR A 252 -10.68 11.46 -3.77
CA TYR A 252 -11.24 10.14 -3.51
C TYR A 252 -10.19 9.09 -3.89
N PHE A 253 -9.40 8.62 -2.89
CA PHE A 253 -8.30 7.67 -3.12
C PHE A 253 -7.78 7.02 -1.84
N GLN A 254 -8.17 7.50 -0.65
CA GLN A 254 -7.55 7.22 0.64
C GLN A 254 -8.57 6.77 1.69
N HIS A 255 -8.08 6.17 2.77
CA HIS A 255 -8.84 5.85 3.97
C HIS A 255 -8.56 6.85 5.10
N LEU A 256 -9.46 6.91 6.09
CA LEU A 256 -9.37 7.89 7.18
C LEU A 256 -8.05 7.84 7.97
N PRO A 257 -7.50 6.67 8.37
CA PRO A 257 -6.21 6.65 9.07
C PRO A 257 -5.05 7.27 8.27
N TYR A 258 -5.02 7.08 6.94
CA TYR A 258 -4.02 7.71 6.08
C TYR A 258 -4.20 9.22 6.05
N LEU A 259 -5.43 9.72 5.92
CA LEU A 259 -5.73 11.16 5.91
C LEU A 259 -5.29 11.83 7.22
N GLU A 260 -5.61 11.23 8.37
CA GLU A 260 -5.24 11.76 9.68
C GLU A 260 -3.72 11.83 9.86
N ASP A 261 -3.00 10.78 9.48
CA ASP A 261 -1.53 10.74 9.50
C ASP A 261 -0.92 11.77 8.54
N PHE A 262 -1.46 11.87 7.31
CA PHE A 262 -1.02 12.84 6.31
C PHE A 262 -1.18 14.28 6.80
N ASN A 263 -2.34 14.62 7.36
CA ASN A 263 -2.59 15.94 7.93
C ASN A 263 -1.59 16.26 9.06
N ALA A 264 -1.35 15.29 9.95
CA ALA A 264 -0.43 15.47 11.08
C ALA A 264 1.02 15.67 10.62
N GLN A 265 1.47 14.93 9.62
CA GLN A 265 2.84 15.00 9.13
C GLN A 265 3.11 16.22 8.25
N ASN A 266 2.14 16.64 7.44
CA ASN A 266 2.32 17.70 6.44
C ASN A 266 1.70 19.05 6.85
N GLY A 267 0.94 19.11 7.96
CA GLY A 267 0.25 20.31 8.40
C GLY A 267 -0.88 20.73 7.46
N THR A 268 -1.48 19.78 6.75
CA THR A 268 -2.61 20.00 5.86
C THR A 268 -3.94 20.00 6.64
N HIS A 269 -4.99 20.58 6.05
CA HIS A 269 -6.29 20.74 6.65
C HIS A 269 -7.36 20.16 5.73
N ILE A 270 -7.45 18.83 5.71
CA ILE A 270 -8.37 18.07 4.85
C ILE A 270 -9.31 17.28 5.76
N ALA A 271 -10.61 17.31 5.44
CA ALA A 271 -11.68 16.66 6.19
C ALA A 271 -12.33 15.54 5.37
N SER A 272 -12.61 14.40 6.01
CA SER A 272 -13.42 13.33 5.46
C SER A 272 -14.90 13.69 5.56
N ILE A 273 -15.67 13.40 4.50
CA ILE A 273 -17.12 13.69 4.45
C ILE A 273 -18.00 12.49 4.19
N ALA A 274 -17.48 11.41 3.65
CA ALA A 274 -18.22 10.17 3.41
C ALA A 274 -17.26 8.98 3.28
N ALA A 275 -17.67 7.81 3.77
CA ALA A 275 -17.04 6.53 3.52
C ALA A 275 -17.83 5.80 2.42
N ILE A 276 -17.17 5.36 1.35
CA ILE A 276 -17.83 4.86 0.15
C ILE A 276 -17.63 3.36 -0.03
N HIS A 277 -16.39 2.86 0.07
CA HIS A 277 -16.08 1.46 -0.13
C HIS A 277 -14.85 1.01 0.66
N VAL A 278 -14.68 -0.30 0.81
CA VAL A 278 -13.46 -0.92 1.31
C VAL A 278 -12.75 -1.70 0.22
N GLU A 279 -11.43 -1.74 0.32
CA GLU A 279 -10.52 -2.50 -0.54
C GLU A 279 -9.64 -3.37 0.36
N PRO A 280 -9.93 -4.67 0.51
CA PRO A 280 -9.10 -5.56 1.32
C PRO A 280 -7.68 -5.66 0.78
N MET A 281 -6.66 -5.41 1.62
CA MET A 281 -5.25 -5.57 1.26
C MET A 281 -4.92 -7.05 1.13
N GLY A 282 -4.04 -7.44 0.19
CA GLY A 282 -3.68 -8.82 -0.06
C GLY A 282 -2.17 -9.08 -0.06
N LEU A 283 -1.77 -10.31 0.35
CA LEU A 283 -0.43 -10.85 0.14
C LEU A 283 -0.42 -11.60 -1.20
N TYR A 284 0.47 -11.23 -2.09
CA TYR A 284 0.64 -11.83 -3.41
C TYR A 284 1.96 -12.58 -3.52
N GLY A 285 1.95 -13.67 -4.28
CA GLY A 285 3.13 -14.45 -4.58
C GLY A 285 4.00 -13.78 -5.65
N GLY A 286 5.30 -13.74 -5.39
CA GLY A 286 6.33 -13.34 -6.35
C GLY A 286 7.12 -14.55 -6.84
N LYS A 287 8.33 -14.76 -6.30
CA LYS A 287 9.13 -15.99 -6.54
C LYS A 287 8.46 -17.23 -5.96
N GLN A 288 7.72 -17.07 -4.87
CA GLN A 288 6.90 -18.11 -4.25
C GLN A 288 5.45 -17.95 -4.72
N THR A 289 4.83 -19.05 -5.13
CA THR A 289 3.44 -19.05 -5.63
C THR A 289 2.45 -19.67 -4.63
N THR A 290 2.94 -20.17 -3.51
CA THR A 290 2.17 -20.76 -2.40
C THR A 290 2.73 -20.26 -1.07
N LEU A 291 2.04 -20.56 0.03
CA LEU A 291 2.50 -20.22 1.40
C LEU A 291 3.46 -21.26 1.99
N ASP A 292 3.92 -22.25 1.21
CA ASP A 292 4.73 -23.36 1.72
C ASP A 292 6.05 -22.89 2.38
N ALA A 293 6.68 -21.87 1.81
CA ALA A 293 7.89 -21.28 2.38
C ALA A 293 7.64 -20.62 3.76
N LEU A 294 6.42 -20.18 4.04
CA LEU A 294 5.98 -19.59 5.30
C LEU A 294 5.40 -20.62 6.27
N SER A 295 5.35 -21.90 5.91
CA SER A 295 4.81 -22.98 6.73
C SER A 295 5.86 -23.99 7.21
N THR A 296 7.03 -24.06 6.57
CA THR A 296 8.01 -25.14 6.75
C THR A 296 9.22 -24.77 7.62
N SER A 297 9.38 -23.53 8.05
CA SER A 297 10.59 -23.08 8.78
C SER A 297 10.53 -23.28 10.30
N ALA A 298 9.44 -23.79 10.84
CA ALA A 298 9.30 -24.06 12.28
C ALA A 298 9.79 -25.47 12.63
N GLN A 299 11.06 -25.82 12.33
CA GLN A 299 11.73 -27.00 12.87
C GLN A 299 13.01 -26.63 13.60
#